data_009a229b5acba4fff480ba5fd019df0b
#
_entry.id   009a229b5acba4fff480ba5fd019df0b
#
_cell.length_a   1.000
_cell.length_b   1.000
_cell.length_c   1.000
_cell.angle_alpha   90.00
_cell.angle_beta   90.00
_cell.angle_gamma   90.00
#
_symmetry.space_group_name_H-M   'P 1'
#
loop_
_entity.id
_entity.type
_entity.pdbx_description
1 polymer ?
#
loop_
_entity_poly.entity_id
_entity_poly.type
_entity_poly.pdbx_seq_one_letter_code
_entity_poly.pdbx_strand_id
1 'polypeptide(L)'
;DSPGYSSHMYNFVAEMLRVKDRLEGGNNIRGIPYINWLQKQISTNVTWDKMAFEMLTATGKMWHNGAAGYLLRDSGMPLDNLANTLAVFLGTDVACAQCHDHPFSDWTQRQFYEMASFFGATETRYRNQRKKGDEGMQMADVKGKIMPEIEKIVEKNGMDITRLRNGIEQFINANRYEVNDTGS
;
A
#
# COMPACT_ATOMS: atom_id res chain seq x y z
N ASP A 1 -15.52 -12.18 23.03
CA ASP A 1 -14.90 -10.86 22.93
C ASP A 1 -15.90 -9.78 23.28
N SER A 2 -15.54 -8.87 24.20
CA SER A 2 -16.45 -7.80 24.61
C SER A 2 -16.41 -6.64 23.60
N PRO A 3 -17.50 -5.86 23.44
CA PRO A 3 -17.48 -4.66 22.61
C PRO A 3 -16.38 -3.66 22.99
N GLY A 4 -16.06 -3.58 24.29
CA GLY A 4 -14.96 -2.74 24.80
C GLY A 4 -13.59 -3.18 24.31
N TYR A 5 -13.35 -4.48 24.24
CA TYR A 5 -12.10 -5.03 23.71
C TYR A 5 -11.95 -4.70 22.22
N SER A 6 -12.98 -4.96 21.42
CA SER A 6 -12.96 -4.67 19.98
C SER A 6 -12.73 -3.19 19.68
N SER A 7 -13.36 -2.30 20.47
CA SER A 7 -13.16 -0.85 20.34
C SER A 7 -11.74 -0.42 20.70
N HIS A 8 -11.18 -0.96 21.78
CA HIS A 8 -9.82 -0.65 22.20
C HIS A 8 -8.79 -1.14 21.18
N MET A 9 -8.92 -2.39 20.75
CA MET A 9 -8.04 -2.97 19.73
C MET A 9 -8.13 -2.24 18.39
N TYR A 10 -9.35 -1.82 18.01
CA TYR A 10 -9.51 -1.01 16.82
C TYR A 10 -8.71 0.30 16.91
N ASN A 11 -8.82 1.04 17.99
CA ASN A 11 -8.09 2.31 18.14
C ASN A 11 -6.59 2.09 18.07
N PHE A 12 -6.07 1.08 18.78
CA PHE A 12 -4.65 0.75 18.78
C PHE A 12 -4.15 0.38 17.36
N VAL A 13 -4.85 -0.52 16.68
CA VAL A 13 -4.47 -0.98 15.34
C VAL A 13 -4.67 0.12 14.30
N ALA A 14 -5.74 0.92 14.43
CA ALA A 14 -6.03 2.02 13.53
C ALA A 14 -4.94 3.11 13.59
N GLU A 15 -4.43 3.41 14.77
CA GLU A 15 -3.31 4.34 14.95
C GLU A 15 -2.03 3.79 14.31
N MET A 16 -1.69 2.55 14.59
CA MET A 16 -0.52 1.87 14.03
C MET A 16 -0.57 1.79 12.49
N LEU A 17 -1.74 1.49 11.93
CA LEU A 17 -1.99 1.46 10.49
C LEU A 17 -2.24 2.85 9.89
N ARG A 18 -2.20 3.92 10.68
CA ARG A 18 -2.45 5.31 10.26
C ARG A 18 -3.79 5.46 9.53
N VAL A 19 -4.83 4.80 10.06
CA VAL A 19 -6.19 4.88 9.49
C VAL A 19 -6.75 6.28 9.70
N LYS A 20 -7.24 6.89 8.63
CA LYS A 20 -7.83 8.24 8.66
C LYS A 20 -9.22 8.19 8.03
N ASP A 21 -10.10 9.09 8.47
CA ASP A 21 -11.42 9.30 7.86
C ASP A 21 -11.33 9.93 6.46
N ARG A 22 -10.21 10.61 6.19
CA ARG A 22 -9.84 11.16 4.88
C ARG A 22 -8.47 10.67 4.48
N LEU A 23 -8.38 10.08 3.29
CA LEU A 23 -7.13 9.62 2.71
C LEU A 23 -6.45 10.77 1.96
N GLU A 24 -5.12 10.78 2.00
CA GLU A 24 -4.31 11.78 1.32
C GLU A 24 -4.35 11.53 -0.20
N GLY A 25 -4.18 12.58 -0.99
CA GLY A 25 -4.26 12.49 -2.46
C GLY A 25 -5.14 13.57 -3.12
N GLY A 26 -5.49 14.63 -2.39
CA GLY A 26 -6.04 15.88 -2.96
C GLY A 26 -7.53 15.87 -3.28
N ASN A 27 -8.26 14.76 -3.18
CA ASN A 27 -9.64 14.63 -3.65
C ASN A 27 -10.69 14.32 -2.57
N ASN A 28 -10.45 14.65 -1.31
CA ASN A 28 -11.40 14.42 -0.20
C ASN A 28 -11.95 12.98 -0.12
N ILE A 29 -11.09 12.00 -0.36
CA ILE A 29 -11.48 10.61 -0.34
C ILE A 29 -11.79 10.19 1.08
N ARG A 30 -12.99 9.66 1.28
CA ARG A 30 -13.38 9.17 2.59
C ARG A 30 -12.80 7.79 2.86
N GLY A 31 -12.10 7.65 4.00
CA GLY A 31 -11.53 6.39 4.47
C GLY A 31 -12.56 5.43 5.08
N ILE A 32 -13.86 5.74 5.03
CA ILE A 32 -14.92 4.95 5.67
C ILE A 32 -14.88 3.46 5.31
N PRO A 33 -14.73 3.06 4.03
CA PRO A 33 -14.67 1.64 3.71
C PRO A 33 -13.49 0.92 4.34
N TYR A 34 -12.33 1.59 4.45
CA TYR A 34 -11.16 1.06 5.13
C TYR A 34 -11.40 0.93 6.64
N ILE A 35 -11.99 1.95 7.26
CA ILE A 35 -12.39 1.93 8.67
C ILE A 35 -13.32 0.75 8.95
N ASN A 36 -14.38 0.60 8.15
CA ASN A 36 -15.35 -0.47 8.31
C ASN A 36 -14.73 -1.86 8.11
N TRP A 37 -13.84 -1.98 7.12
CA TRP A 37 -13.10 -3.21 6.89
C TRP A 37 -12.26 -3.57 8.12
N LEU A 38 -11.47 -2.65 8.65
CA LEU A 38 -10.62 -2.90 9.81
C LEU A 38 -11.43 -3.26 11.06
N GLN A 39 -12.52 -2.52 11.33
CA GLN A 39 -13.43 -2.84 12.44
C GLN A 39 -13.98 -4.25 12.32
N LYS A 40 -14.36 -4.67 11.10
CA LYS A 40 -14.82 -6.02 10.83
C LYS A 40 -13.72 -7.05 11.11
N GLN A 41 -12.50 -6.85 10.60
CA GLN A 41 -11.40 -7.79 10.81
C GLN A 41 -11.12 -8.00 12.31
N ILE A 42 -11.10 -6.92 13.09
CA ILE A 42 -10.85 -6.97 14.53
C ILE A 42 -12.01 -7.65 15.26
N SER A 43 -13.26 -7.29 14.95
CA SER A 43 -14.45 -7.86 15.61
C SER A 43 -14.63 -9.36 15.32
N THR A 44 -14.14 -9.83 14.17
CA THR A 44 -14.14 -11.24 13.78
C THR A 44 -12.85 -11.98 14.14
N ASN A 45 -11.93 -11.30 14.83
CA ASN A 45 -10.65 -11.85 15.30
C ASN A 45 -9.82 -12.48 14.15
N VAL A 46 -9.75 -11.80 13.01
CA VAL A 46 -8.90 -12.22 11.88
C VAL A 46 -7.44 -12.09 12.30
N THR A 47 -6.62 -13.06 11.91
CA THR A 47 -5.20 -13.09 12.26
C THR A 47 -4.40 -11.98 11.58
N TRP A 48 -3.32 -11.53 12.22
CA TRP A 48 -2.53 -10.39 11.76
C TRP A 48 -1.88 -10.61 10.39
N ASP A 49 -1.36 -11.80 10.14
CA ASP A 49 -0.79 -12.22 8.86
C ASP A 49 -1.81 -12.15 7.71
N LYS A 50 -3.05 -12.60 7.98
CA LYS A 50 -4.13 -12.54 7.00
C LYS A 50 -4.55 -11.10 6.71
N MET A 51 -4.66 -10.25 7.73
CA MET A 51 -4.95 -8.83 7.53
C MET A 51 -3.83 -8.15 6.71
N ALA A 52 -2.56 -8.45 7.03
CA ALA A 52 -1.40 -7.94 6.29
C ALA A 52 -1.46 -8.35 4.82
N PHE A 53 -1.71 -9.63 4.56
CA PHE A 53 -1.84 -10.15 3.20
C PHE A 53 -2.96 -9.45 2.42
N GLU A 54 -4.16 -9.33 3.01
CA GLU A 54 -5.30 -8.66 2.37
C GLU A 54 -5.00 -7.19 2.05
N MET A 55 -4.29 -6.47 2.93
CA MET A 55 -3.92 -5.07 2.72
C MET A 55 -2.85 -4.89 1.63
N LEU A 56 -1.82 -5.72 1.63
CA LEU A 56 -0.69 -5.60 0.71
C LEU A 56 -1.01 -6.08 -0.71
N THR A 57 -1.96 -7.01 -0.84
CA THR A 57 -2.42 -7.53 -2.13
C THR A 57 -3.74 -6.94 -2.59
N ALA A 58 -4.24 -5.91 -1.90
CA ALA A 58 -5.52 -5.31 -2.20
C ALA A 58 -5.56 -4.67 -3.60
N THR A 59 -6.60 -4.99 -4.34
CA THR A 59 -6.86 -4.42 -5.67
C THR A 59 -8.32 -4.00 -5.81
N GLY A 60 -8.61 -3.22 -6.84
CA GLY A 60 -9.97 -2.81 -7.19
C GLY A 60 -10.47 -1.59 -6.42
N LYS A 61 -11.79 -1.42 -6.41
CA LYS A 61 -12.45 -0.26 -5.79
C LYS A 61 -12.46 -0.40 -4.27
N MET A 62 -12.03 0.62 -3.55
CA MET A 62 -12.04 0.63 -2.08
C MET A 62 -13.43 0.34 -1.49
N TRP A 63 -14.50 0.76 -2.15
CA TRP A 63 -15.88 0.49 -1.71
C TRP A 63 -16.26 -1.00 -1.76
N HIS A 64 -15.63 -1.78 -2.62
CA HIS A 64 -15.82 -3.23 -2.71
C HIS A 64 -14.76 -3.99 -1.91
N ASN A 65 -13.55 -3.43 -1.83
CA ASN A 65 -12.43 -3.99 -1.09
C ASN A 65 -11.85 -2.93 -0.15
N GLY A 66 -12.31 -2.90 1.09
CA GLY A 66 -11.88 -1.91 2.08
C GLY A 66 -10.38 -1.99 2.40
N ALA A 67 -9.75 -3.16 2.26
CA ALA A 67 -8.31 -3.35 2.46
C ALA A 67 -7.46 -2.46 1.53
N ALA A 68 -7.98 -2.11 0.34
CA ALA A 68 -7.31 -1.20 -0.60
C ALA A 68 -7.03 0.19 0.01
N GLY A 69 -7.76 0.57 1.06
CA GLY A 69 -7.51 1.80 1.80
C GLY A 69 -6.10 1.90 2.39
N TYR A 70 -5.47 0.76 2.68
CA TYR A 70 -4.08 0.72 3.15
C TYR A 70 -3.10 1.30 2.12
N LEU A 71 -3.20 0.88 0.87
CA LEU A 71 -2.36 1.38 -0.22
C LEU A 71 -2.76 2.80 -0.64
N LEU A 72 -4.06 3.12 -0.57
CA LEU A 72 -4.58 4.45 -0.89
C LEU A 72 -4.19 5.51 0.13
N ARG A 73 -3.93 5.13 1.38
CA ARG A 73 -3.46 6.03 2.44
C ARG A 73 -2.22 6.80 2.05
N ASP A 74 -1.26 6.13 1.42
CA ASP A 74 0.00 6.71 0.97
C ASP A 74 0.03 6.82 -0.57
N SER A 75 -1.11 7.14 -1.19
CA SER A 75 -1.25 7.27 -2.63
C SER A 75 -0.27 8.30 -3.21
N GLY A 76 0.53 7.88 -4.19
CA GLY A 76 1.59 8.70 -4.77
C GLY A 76 2.88 8.76 -3.95
N MET A 77 2.96 8.05 -2.81
CA MET A 77 4.13 8.01 -1.92
C MET A 77 4.57 6.55 -1.69
N PRO A 78 5.06 5.82 -2.71
CA PRO A 78 5.39 4.40 -2.58
C PRO A 78 6.54 4.12 -1.62
N LEU A 79 7.48 5.06 -1.49
CA LEU A 79 8.61 4.91 -0.55
C LEU A 79 8.16 5.00 0.90
N ASP A 80 7.24 5.94 1.20
CA ASP A 80 6.65 6.06 2.53
C ASP A 80 5.77 4.86 2.85
N ASN A 81 5.02 4.36 1.85
CA ASN A 81 4.22 3.15 2.03
C ASN A 81 5.10 1.95 2.38
N LEU A 82 6.22 1.76 1.69
CA LEU A 82 7.19 0.72 2.04
C LEU A 82 7.72 0.91 3.45
N ALA A 83 8.25 2.10 3.79
CA ALA A 83 8.84 2.35 5.10
C ALA A 83 7.83 2.06 6.23
N ASN A 84 6.60 2.55 6.09
CA ASN A 84 5.52 2.27 7.05
C ASN A 84 5.17 0.79 7.12
N THR A 85 5.18 0.08 6.00
CA THR A 85 4.89 -1.36 5.94
C THR A 85 5.94 -2.15 6.72
N LEU A 86 7.22 -1.86 6.52
CA LEU A 86 8.31 -2.55 7.23
C LEU A 86 8.30 -2.22 8.73
N ALA A 87 8.03 -0.97 9.08
CA ALA A 87 7.91 -0.58 10.49
C ALA A 87 6.76 -1.31 11.19
N VAL A 88 5.59 -1.38 10.55
CA VAL A 88 4.38 -1.96 11.15
C VAL A 88 4.42 -3.49 11.21
N PHE A 89 4.84 -4.15 10.12
CA PHE A 89 4.73 -5.61 10.02
C PHE A 89 6.00 -6.35 10.38
N LEU A 90 7.17 -5.72 10.24
CA LEU A 90 8.47 -6.33 10.55
C LEU A 90 9.19 -5.65 11.71
N GLY A 91 8.64 -4.58 12.29
CA GLY A 91 9.25 -3.84 13.39
C GLY A 91 10.58 -3.18 13.00
N THR A 92 10.80 -2.92 11.71
CA THR A 92 12.06 -2.38 11.19
C THR A 92 11.84 -1.00 10.62
N ASP A 93 12.41 0.02 11.24
CA ASP A 93 12.40 1.37 10.69
C ASP A 93 13.52 1.52 9.65
N VAL A 94 13.12 1.68 8.41
CA VAL A 94 14.03 1.80 7.26
C VAL A 94 13.95 3.17 6.57
N ALA A 95 13.26 4.13 7.17
CA ALA A 95 13.03 5.44 6.55
C ALA A 95 14.34 6.16 6.19
N CYS A 96 15.38 6.01 6.99
CA CYS A 96 16.70 6.58 6.72
C CYS A 96 17.32 6.02 5.42
N ALA A 97 17.01 4.77 5.08
CA ALA A 97 17.56 4.12 3.89
C ALA A 97 17.01 4.67 2.56
N GLN A 98 16.06 5.60 2.60
CA GLN A 98 15.66 6.37 1.40
C GLN A 98 16.80 7.25 0.85
N CYS A 99 17.67 7.78 1.72
CA CYS A 99 18.68 8.77 1.32
C CYS A 99 20.12 8.26 1.40
N HIS A 100 20.39 7.35 2.33
CA HIS A 100 21.73 6.77 2.57
C HIS A 100 21.59 5.41 3.25
N ASP A 101 22.67 4.64 3.36
CA ASP A 101 22.65 3.40 4.13
C ASP A 101 22.24 3.68 5.57
N HIS A 102 21.45 2.77 6.16
CA HIS A 102 20.88 3.00 7.47
C HIS A 102 21.98 3.10 8.53
N PRO A 103 21.99 4.15 9.40
CA PRO A 103 23.13 4.41 10.29
C PRO A 103 23.24 3.43 11.48
N PHE A 104 22.17 2.67 11.78
CA PHE A 104 22.09 1.80 12.96
C PHE A 104 21.65 0.37 12.64
N SER A 105 21.54 0.00 11.37
CA SER A 105 21.20 -1.35 10.94
C SER A 105 21.88 -1.69 9.62
N ASP A 106 21.81 -2.97 9.22
CA ASP A 106 22.45 -3.47 8.00
C ASP A 106 21.66 -3.14 6.71
N TRP A 107 20.59 -2.32 6.80
CA TRP A 107 19.83 -1.90 5.64
C TRP A 107 20.60 -0.92 4.79
N THR A 108 20.89 -1.31 3.57
CA THR A 108 21.47 -0.42 2.58
C THR A 108 20.39 0.33 1.81
N GLN A 109 20.73 1.52 1.28
CA GLN A 109 19.84 2.26 0.39
C GLN A 109 19.42 1.40 -0.81
N ARG A 110 20.32 0.58 -1.34
CA ARG A 110 20.03 -0.36 -2.43
C ARG A 110 18.91 -1.34 -2.06
N GLN A 111 19.00 -2.00 -0.90
CA GLN A 111 17.97 -2.94 -0.45
C GLN A 111 16.62 -2.25 -0.25
N PHE A 112 16.63 -1.01 0.25
CA PHE A 112 15.42 -0.21 0.36
C PHE A 112 14.73 -0.03 -1.00
N TYR A 113 15.48 0.38 -2.04
CA TYR A 113 14.90 0.58 -3.37
C TYR A 113 14.54 -0.73 -4.09
N GLU A 114 15.26 -1.81 -3.86
CA GLU A 114 14.87 -3.14 -4.33
C GLU A 114 13.49 -3.55 -3.76
N MET A 115 13.24 -3.28 -2.48
CA MET A 115 11.92 -3.52 -1.85
C MET A 115 10.86 -2.51 -2.32
N ALA A 116 11.22 -1.24 -2.49
CA ALA A 116 10.31 -0.19 -2.94
C ALA A 116 9.71 -0.48 -4.33
N SER A 117 10.40 -1.27 -5.14
CA SER A 117 9.93 -1.66 -6.46
C SER A 117 8.57 -2.36 -6.44
N PHE A 118 8.27 -3.13 -5.37
CA PHE A 118 6.98 -3.78 -5.20
C PHE A 118 5.83 -2.78 -4.99
N PHE A 119 6.11 -1.66 -4.33
CA PHE A 119 5.14 -0.60 -4.09
C PHE A 119 5.05 0.38 -5.27
N GLY A 120 6.16 0.59 -5.98
CA GLY A 120 6.21 1.43 -7.17
C GLY A 120 5.33 0.93 -8.33
N ALA A 121 5.00 -0.36 -8.31
CA ALA A 121 4.11 -0.96 -9.29
C ALA A 121 2.61 -0.65 -9.03
N THR A 122 2.26 -0.06 -7.89
CA THR A 122 0.87 0.23 -7.51
C THR A 122 0.41 1.56 -8.08
N GLU A 123 -0.55 1.56 -8.98
CA GLU A 123 -1.19 2.77 -9.50
C GLU A 123 -2.53 3.01 -8.79
N THR A 124 -2.74 4.23 -8.30
CA THR A 124 -4.02 4.65 -7.72
C THR A 124 -4.72 5.63 -8.65
N ARG A 125 -5.95 5.35 -9.03
CA ARG A 125 -6.76 6.23 -9.89
C ARG A 125 -7.91 6.82 -9.11
N TYR A 126 -8.03 8.13 -9.20
CA TYR A 126 -9.17 8.88 -8.70
C TYR A 126 -10.12 9.15 -9.85
N ARG A 127 -11.31 8.60 -9.80
CA ARG A 127 -12.32 8.87 -10.82
C ARG A 127 -13.14 10.09 -10.41
N ASN A 128 -12.78 11.25 -10.94
CA ASN A 128 -13.59 12.47 -10.89
C ASN A 128 -14.78 12.37 -11.85
N GLN A 129 -15.66 11.40 -11.67
CA GLN A 129 -16.93 11.40 -12.38
C GLN A 129 -18.05 11.50 -11.36
N ARG A 130 -18.60 12.70 -11.23
CA ARG A 130 -19.95 12.94 -10.72
C ARG A 130 -21.00 12.32 -11.65
N LYS A 131 -20.94 11.02 -11.88
CA LYS A 131 -22.09 10.26 -12.32
C LYS A 131 -22.83 9.84 -11.07
N LYS A 132 -24.06 10.33 -10.94
CA LYS A 132 -24.99 9.98 -9.88
C LYS A 132 -24.98 8.45 -9.72
N GLY A 133 -24.42 7.93 -8.61
CA GLY A 133 -24.36 6.50 -8.30
C GLY A 133 -22.98 5.84 -8.32
N ASP A 134 -21.89 6.51 -8.74
CA ASP A 134 -20.53 5.93 -8.74
C ASP A 134 -19.65 6.65 -7.71
N GLU A 135 -19.86 6.34 -6.45
CA GLU A 135 -19.14 6.92 -5.30
C GLU A 135 -17.89 6.07 -4.95
N GLY A 136 -17.04 5.75 -5.90
CA GLY A 136 -15.91 4.88 -5.60
C GLY A 136 -14.60 5.30 -6.23
N MET A 137 -13.55 5.14 -5.46
CA MET A 137 -12.20 5.21 -5.94
C MET A 137 -11.77 3.84 -6.45
N GLN A 138 -11.18 3.80 -7.62
CA GLN A 138 -10.60 2.59 -8.18
C GLN A 138 -9.09 2.58 -7.95
N MET A 139 -8.59 1.52 -7.36
CA MET A 139 -7.21 1.13 -7.59
C MET A 139 -7.15 0.57 -9.01
N ALA A 140 -6.37 1.16 -9.85
CA ALA A 140 -6.18 0.66 -11.19
C ALA A 140 -4.90 -0.14 -11.28
N ASP A 141 -4.90 -0.97 -12.32
CA ASP A 141 -3.78 -1.75 -12.78
C ASP A 141 -2.43 -1.10 -12.57
N VAL A 142 -1.52 -1.92 -12.10
CA VAL A 142 -0.10 -1.72 -12.09
C VAL A 142 0.39 -1.34 -13.49
N LYS A 143 0.53 -0.09 -13.78
CA LYS A 143 1.24 0.39 -14.97
C LYS A 143 2.11 1.60 -14.64
N GLY A 144 3.35 1.32 -14.50
CA GLY A 144 4.59 2.00 -14.74
C GLY A 144 4.67 3.51 -14.90
N LYS A 145 3.97 4.37 -14.11
CA LYS A 145 4.33 5.79 -14.10
C LYS A 145 5.39 6.11 -13.05
N ILE A 146 5.49 5.32 -12.01
CA ILE A 146 6.49 5.52 -10.94
C ILE A 146 7.81 4.84 -11.31
N MET A 147 7.76 3.80 -12.15
CA MET A 147 8.94 3.06 -12.60
C MET A 147 10.05 3.92 -13.20
N PRO A 148 9.80 4.86 -14.12
CA PRO A 148 10.85 5.69 -14.68
C PRO A 148 11.54 6.58 -13.64
N GLU A 149 10.84 6.97 -12.58
CA GLU A 149 11.44 7.77 -11.50
C GLU A 149 12.29 6.91 -10.58
N ILE A 150 11.81 5.72 -10.23
CA ILE A 150 12.59 4.74 -9.47
C ILE A 150 13.81 4.30 -10.27
N GLU A 151 13.66 4.03 -11.57
CA GLU A 151 14.78 3.71 -12.47
C GLU A 151 15.85 4.80 -12.46
N LYS A 152 15.47 6.07 -12.59
CA LYS A 152 16.42 7.20 -12.53
C LYS A 152 17.17 7.28 -11.20
N ILE A 153 16.47 7.03 -10.08
CA ILE A 153 17.10 7.06 -8.75
C ILE A 153 18.03 5.88 -8.59
N VAL A 154 17.63 4.70 -9.04
CA VAL A 154 18.43 3.48 -9.02
C VAL A 154 19.69 3.63 -9.87
N GLU A 155 19.58 4.18 -11.09
CA GLU A 155 20.72 4.51 -11.95
C GLU A 155 21.67 5.49 -11.30
N LYS A 156 21.14 6.57 -10.74
CA LYS A 156 21.93 7.60 -10.05
C LYS A 156 22.74 7.03 -8.88
N ASN A 157 22.23 5.99 -8.22
CA ASN A 157 22.88 5.35 -7.09
C ASN A 157 23.69 4.09 -7.49
N GLY A 158 23.86 3.83 -8.79
CA GLY A 158 24.66 2.70 -9.29
C GLY A 158 24.07 1.32 -9.00
N MET A 159 22.75 1.24 -8.82
CA MET A 159 22.06 -0.02 -8.55
C MET A 159 21.76 -0.80 -9.83
N ASP A 160 21.63 -2.12 -9.74
CA ASP A 160 21.32 -2.97 -10.88
C ASP A 160 19.84 -2.91 -11.25
N ILE A 161 19.54 -2.10 -12.28
CA ILE A 161 18.20 -1.92 -12.82
C ILE A 161 17.60 -3.21 -13.39
N THR A 162 18.45 -4.10 -13.93
CA THR A 162 17.97 -5.35 -14.55
C THR A 162 17.35 -6.25 -13.49
N ARG A 163 17.99 -6.34 -12.33
CA ARG A 163 17.46 -7.13 -11.20
C ARG A 163 16.17 -6.54 -10.65
N LEU A 164 16.10 -5.21 -10.58
CA LEU A 164 14.90 -4.48 -10.17
C LEU A 164 13.74 -4.76 -11.13
N ARG A 165 13.95 -4.60 -12.45
CA ARG A 165 12.95 -4.88 -13.48
C ARG A 165 12.46 -6.31 -13.42
N ASN A 166 13.35 -7.28 -13.33
CA ASN A 166 13.00 -8.69 -13.25
C ASN A 166 12.15 -9.00 -12.01
N GLY A 167 12.47 -8.41 -10.86
CA GLY A 167 11.67 -8.53 -9.65
C GLY A 167 10.26 -7.97 -9.82
N ILE A 168 10.14 -6.81 -10.44
CA ILE A 168 8.86 -6.15 -10.71
C ILE A 168 8.04 -6.96 -11.74
N GLU A 169 8.66 -7.41 -12.83
CA GLU A 169 7.99 -8.23 -13.83
C GLU A 169 7.48 -9.55 -13.25
N GLN A 170 8.26 -10.19 -12.39
CA GLN A 170 7.83 -11.39 -11.67
C GLN A 170 6.64 -11.09 -10.75
N PHE A 171 6.67 -9.98 -10.02
CA PHE A 171 5.56 -9.56 -9.17
C PHE A 171 4.31 -9.24 -9.99
N ILE A 172 4.45 -8.46 -11.06
CA ILE A 172 3.36 -8.13 -11.97
C ILE A 172 2.77 -9.40 -12.59
N ASN A 173 3.59 -10.34 -13.02
CA ASN A 173 3.14 -11.58 -13.62
C ASN A 173 2.46 -12.51 -12.59
N ALA A 174 2.96 -12.57 -11.36
CA ALA A 174 2.34 -13.33 -10.28
C ALA A 174 0.93 -12.80 -9.92
N ASN A 175 0.73 -11.47 -10.02
CA ASN A 175 -0.55 -10.83 -9.68
C ASN A 175 -1.44 -10.56 -10.89
N ARG A 176 -1.02 -10.89 -12.11
CA ARG A 176 -1.73 -10.60 -13.35
C ARG A 176 -3.07 -11.33 -13.49
N TYR A 177 -3.27 -12.41 -12.76
CA TYR A 177 -4.47 -13.23 -12.84
C TYR A 177 -5.67 -12.70 -12.06
N GLU A 178 -5.47 -11.75 -11.14
CA GLU A 178 -6.56 -11.19 -10.32
C GLU A 178 -7.04 -9.82 -10.77
N VAL A 179 -6.38 -9.20 -11.75
CA VAL A 179 -6.64 -7.83 -12.19
C VAL A 179 -7.56 -7.73 -13.41
N ASN A 180 -7.99 -8.84 -13.96
CA ASN A 180 -8.84 -8.90 -15.18
C ASN A 180 -10.34 -8.72 -14.92
N ASP A 181 -10.75 -8.08 -13.83
CA ASP A 181 -12.12 -7.61 -13.75
C ASP A 181 -12.24 -6.25 -14.46
N THR A 182 -12.15 -6.31 -15.75
CA THR A 182 -12.65 -5.26 -16.64
C THR A 182 -14.16 -5.33 -16.55
N GLY A 183 -14.72 -4.63 -15.57
CA GLY A 183 -16.16 -4.46 -15.53
C GLY A 183 -16.67 -3.92 -16.85
N SER A 184 -17.30 -4.79 -17.62
CA SER A 184 -18.28 -4.45 -18.64
C SER A 184 -19.51 -3.83 -18.02
#